data_9dac3b3b9bd362d17e2d961033befa0f
#
_entry.id   9dac3b3b9bd362d17e2d961033befa0f
#
_cell.length_a   1.000
_cell.length_b   1.000
_cell.length_c   1.000
_cell.angle_alpha   90.00
_cell.angle_beta   90.00
_cell.angle_gamma   90.00
#
_symmetry.space_group_name_H-M   'P 1'
#
loop_
_entity.id
_entity.type
_entity.pdbx_description
1 polymer ?
#
loop_
_entity_poly.entity_id
_entity_poly.type
_entity_poly.pdbx_seq_one_letter_code
_entity_poly.pdbx_strand_id
1 'polypeptide(L)'
;MIDATWYLGLSGFLFAGGLFGVLTQKNAMRILISVEIMLNSANLAMVAFNGMFGLGIGNLDGWIFALIVIGVAAAEAAIGLAIFLSVYRNFGEITVSNIFTLKEQEAAN
;
A
#
# COMPACT_ATOMS: atom_id res chain seq x y z
N MET A 1 -25.56 15.54 -2.70
CA MET A 1 -25.08 14.17 -2.97
C MET A 1 -23.60 14.24 -3.31
N ILE A 2 -22.79 13.36 -2.77
CA ILE A 2 -21.35 13.31 -3.07
C ILE A 2 -21.16 12.69 -4.45
N ASP A 3 -20.54 13.43 -5.35
CA ASP A 3 -20.23 12.98 -6.70
C ASP A 3 -18.94 12.13 -6.71
N ALA A 4 -18.78 11.24 -7.70
CA ALA A 4 -17.58 10.44 -7.89
C ALA A 4 -16.29 11.27 -7.97
N THR A 5 -16.38 12.50 -8.46
CA THR A 5 -15.26 13.46 -8.50
C THR A 5 -14.64 13.70 -7.12
N TRP A 6 -15.44 13.74 -6.07
CA TRP A 6 -14.95 13.89 -4.71
C TRP A 6 -14.11 12.69 -4.25
N TYR A 7 -14.51 11.48 -4.65
CA TYR A 7 -13.76 10.27 -4.37
C TYR A 7 -12.44 10.25 -5.14
N LEU A 8 -12.41 10.77 -6.36
CA LEU A 8 -11.17 10.92 -7.12
C LEU A 8 -10.23 11.94 -6.46
N GLY A 9 -10.76 13.05 -5.96
CA GLY A 9 -9.99 14.02 -5.19
C GLY A 9 -9.38 13.42 -3.93
N LEU A 10 -10.18 12.65 -3.19
CA LEU A 10 -9.71 11.93 -2.00
C LEU A 10 -8.64 10.90 -2.38
N SER A 11 -8.84 10.15 -3.44
CA SER A 11 -7.86 9.19 -3.96
C SER A 11 -6.53 9.86 -4.27
N GLY A 12 -6.55 10.99 -4.98
CA GLY A 12 -5.34 11.75 -5.28
C GLY A 12 -4.61 12.24 -4.04
N PHE A 13 -5.36 12.73 -3.05
CA PHE A 13 -4.81 13.17 -1.77
C PHE A 13 -4.14 12.02 -1.01
N LEU A 14 -4.80 10.87 -0.93
CA LEU A 14 -4.27 9.67 -0.25
C LEU A 14 -3.03 9.13 -0.99
N PHE A 15 -3.06 9.13 -2.32
CA PHE A 15 -1.91 8.71 -3.11
C PHE A 15 -0.69 9.59 -2.85
N ALA A 16 -0.88 10.91 -2.86
CA ALA A 16 0.18 11.85 -2.57
C ALA A 16 0.74 11.66 -1.15
N GLY A 17 -0.12 11.44 -0.16
CA GLY A 17 0.29 11.15 1.22
C GLY A 17 1.08 9.85 1.33
N GLY A 18 0.62 8.81 0.67
CA GLY A 18 1.33 7.53 0.60
C GLY A 18 2.70 7.65 -0.06
N LEU A 19 2.77 8.35 -1.19
CA LEU A 19 4.03 8.62 -1.89
C LEU A 19 5.01 9.41 -1.01
N PHE A 20 4.53 10.43 -0.33
CA PHE A 20 5.33 11.17 0.64
C PHE A 20 5.90 10.23 1.73
N GLY A 21 5.08 9.35 2.25
CA GLY A 21 5.52 8.36 3.24
C GLY A 21 6.59 7.42 2.70
N VAL A 22 6.42 6.89 1.48
CA VAL A 22 7.43 6.02 0.84
C VAL A 22 8.77 6.74 0.68
N LEU A 23 8.74 8.01 0.27
CA LEU A 23 9.96 8.77 0.00
C LEU A 23 10.67 9.27 1.26
N THR A 24 9.96 9.44 2.38
CA THR A 24 10.50 10.08 3.59
C THR A 24 10.75 9.13 4.75
N GLN A 25 10.06 7.99 4.81
CA GLN A 25 10.19 7.06 5.92
C GLN A 25 11.39 6.13 5.76
N LYS A 26 12.06 5.85 6.87
CA LYS A 26 13.20 4.94 6.95
C LYS A 26 12.83 3.59 7.54
N ASN A 27 11.79 3.55 8.37
CA ASN A 27 11.29 2.31 8.97
C ASN A 27 10.52 1.50 7.93
N ALA A 28 10.90 0.24 7.74
CA ALA A 28 10.32 -0.64 6.73
C ALA A 28 8.81 -0.83 6.91
N MET A 29 8.33 -0.91 8.15
CA MET A 29 6.89 -1.04 8.43
C MET A 29 6.12 0.21 8.01
N ARG A 30 6.67 1.40 8.25
CA ARG A 30 6.06 2.67 7.81
C ARG A 30 6.05 2.80 6.29
N ILE A 31 7.09 2.32 5.62
CA ILE A 31 7.15 2.24 4.16
C ILE A 31 6.05 1.30 3.65
N LEU A 32 5.89 0.12 4.25
CA LEU A 32 4.81 -0.81 3.90
C LEU A 32 3.43 -0.18 4.04
N ILE A 33 3.16 0.49 5.16
CA ILE A 33 1.88 1.19 5.38
C ILE A 33 1.66 2.26 4.31
N SER A 34 2.70 2.99 3.94
CA SER A 34 2.63 4.03 2.91
C SER A 34 2.31 3.45 1.53
N VAL A 35 2.91 2.32 1.17
CA VAL A 35 2.59 1.58 -0.06
C VAL A 35 1.15 1.10 -0.04
N GLU A 36 0.67 0.57 1.08
CA GLU A 36 -0.72 0.15 1.23
C GLU A 36 -1.71 1.31 1.03
N ILE A 37 -1.38 2.49 1.57
CA ILE A 37 -2.20 3.70 1.34
C ILE A 37 -2.23 4.05 -0.14
N MET A 38 -1.10 3.98 -0.85
CA MET A 38 -1.05 4.23 -2.29
C MET A 38 -1.90 3.23 -3.08
N LEU A 39 -1.79 1.95 -2.77
CA LEU A 39 -2.57 0.90 -3.45
C LEU A 39 -4.06 1.06 -3.19
N ASN A 40 -4.44 1.35 -1.95
CA ASN A 40 -5.84 1.59 -1.60
C ASN A 40 -6.39 2.86 -2.26
N SER A 41 -5.55 3.89 -2.43
CA SER A 41 -5.97 5.09 -3.15
C SER A 41 -6.24 4.81 -4.62
N ALA A 42 -5.40 4.02 -5.26
CA ALA A 42 -5.62 3.57 -6.64
C ALA A 42 -6.91 2.74 -6.77
N ASN A 43 -7.16 1.85 -5.81
CA ASN A 43 -8.38 1.06 -5.77
C ASN A 43 -9.63 1.94 -5.61
N LEU A 44 -9.55 2.96 -4.75
CA LEU A 44 -10.62 3.95 -4.59
C LEU A 44 -10.90 4.69 -5.90
N ALA A 45 -9.86 5.09 -6.64
CA ALA A 45 -10.00 5.72 -7.95
C ALA A 45 -10.71 4.79 -8.94
N MET A 46 -10.36 3.51 -8.95
CA MET A 46 -11.01 2.53 -9.84
C MET A 46 -12.50 2.38 -9.53
N VAL A 47 -12.87 2.30 -8.26
CA VAL A 47 -14.28 2.25 -7.85
C VAL A 47 -15.01 3.52 -8.25
N ALA A 48 -14.38 4.69 -8.09
CA ALA A 48 -14.95 5.96 -8.49
C ALA A 48 -15.18 6.02 -10.02
N PHE A 49 -14.21 5.60 -10.81
CA PHE A 49 -14.34 5.51 -12.27
C PHE A 49 -15.42 4.52 -12.68
N ASN A 50 -15.52 3.38 -12.03
CA ASN A 50 -16.58 2.43 -12.30
C ASN A 50 -17.97 3.05 -12.06
N GLY A 51 -18.12 3.86 -11.01
CA GLY A 51 -19.35 4.60 -10.74
C GLY A 51 -19.65 5.68 -11.76
N MET A 52 -18.62 6.35 -12.32
CA MET A 52 -18.79 7.42 -13.33
C MET A 52 -19.14 6.87 -14.72
N PHE A 53 -18.50 5.79 -15.13
CA PHE A 53 -18.58 5.26 -16.47
C PHE A 53 -19.36 3.95 -16.56
N GLY A 54 -19.74 3.37 -15.44
CA GLY A 54 -20.55 2.17 -15.37
C GLY A 54 -21.96 2.41 -15.90
N LEU A 55 -22.34 1.62 -16.87
CA LEU A 55 -23.66 1.71 -17.51
C LEU A 55 -24.71 0.93 -16.71
N GLY A 56 -25.14 1.51 -15.57
CA GLY A 56 -26.27 0.99 -14.80
C GLY A 56 -25.97 -0.15 -13.86
N ILE A 57 -27.03 -0.78 -13.38
CA ILE A 57 -27.03 -1.78 -12.27
C ILE A 57 -26.25 -3.07 -12.59
N GLY A 58 -25.82 -3.26 -13.84
CA GLY A 58 -25.16 -4.49 -14.29
C GLY A 58 -23.64 -4.48 -14.27
N ASN A 59 -22.99 -3.36 -13.94
CA ASN A 59 -21.54 -3.30 -14.02
C ASN A 59 -20.87 -3.66 -12.68
N LEU A 60 -20.87 -4.96 -12.39
CA LEU A 60 -20.26 -5.51 -11.18
C LEU A 60 -18.74 -5.69 -11.31
N ASP A 61 -18.19 -5.60 -12.52
CA ASP A 61 -16.80 -5.95 -12.80
C ASP A 61 -15.81 -5.07 -12.00
N GLY A 62 -16.08 -3.77 -11.91
CA GLY A 62 -15.24 -2.86 -11.13
C GLY A 62 -15.28 -3.15 -9.63
N TRP A 63 -16.45 -3.54 -9.11
CA TRP A 63 -16.61 -3.91 -7.70
C TRP A 63 -15.92 -5.22 -7.37
N ILE A 64 -16.05 -6.22 -8.24
CA ILE A 64 -15.37 -7.52 -8.09
C ILE A 64 -13.86 -7.31 -8.14
N PHE A 65 -13.39 -6.52 -9.09
CA PHE A 65 -11.97 -6.19 -9.18
C PHE A 65 -11.47 -5.51 -7.90
N ALA A 66 -12.20 -4.54 -7.37
CA ALA A 66 -11.86 -3.84 -6.13
C ALA A 66 -11.76 -4.81 -4.94
N LEU A 67 -12.68 -5.77 -4.83
CA LEU A 67 -12.63 -6.79 -3.78
C LEU A 67 -11.43 -7.71 -3.91
N ILE A 68 -11.07 -8.10 -5.13
CA ILE A 68 -9.87 -8.89 -5.40
C ILE A 68 -8.62 -8.11 -4.99
N VAL A 69 -8.52 -6.83 -5.35
CA VAL A 69 -7.39 -5.97 -4.97
C VAL A 69 -7.25 -5.87 -3.45
N ILE A 70 -8.36 -5.71 -2.73
CA ILE A 70 -8.35 -5.67 -1.26
C ILE A 70 -7.83 -7.00 -0.69
N GLY A 71 -8.30 -8.13 -1.23
CA GLY A 71 -7.85 -9.45 -0.81
C GLY A 71 -6.35 -9.68 -1.05
N VAL A 72 -5.85 -9.27 -2.22
CA VAL A 72 -4.43 -9.36 -2.55
C VAL A 72 -3.60 -8.45 -1.66
N ALA A 73 -4.04 -7.21 -1.44
CA ALA A 73 -3.36 -6.26 -0.56
C ALA A 73 -3.26 -6.78 0.88
N ALA A 74 -4.33 -7.40 1.39
CA ALA A 74 -4.31 -8.01 2.72
C ALA A 74 -3.31 -9.17 2.80
N ALA A 75 -3.23 -10.01 1.76
CA ALA A 75 -2.25 -11.10 1.69
C ALA A 75 -0.81 -10.58 1.61
N GLU A 76 -0.56 -9.55 0.81
CA GLU A 76 0.76 -8.91 0.70
C GLU A 76 1.19 -8.27 2.02
N ALA A 77 0.27 -7.58 2.70
CA ALA A 77 0.54 -7.00 4.02
C ALA A 77 0.90 -8.08 5.04
N ALA A 78 0.20 -9.20 5.07
CA ALA A 78 0.48 -10.32 5.97
C ALA A 78 1.89 -10.90 5.70
N ILE A 79 2.24 -11.11 4.44
CA ILE A 79 3.56 -11.60 4.04
C ILE A 79 4.65 -10.59 4.41
N GLY A 80 4.42 -9.31 4.12
CA GLY A 80 5.36 -8.24 4.45
C GLY A 80 5.62 -8.13 5.95
N LEU A 81 4.58 -8.21 6.78
CA LEU A 81 4.70 -8.20 8.23
C LEU A 81 5.48 -9.42 8.74
N ALA A 82 5.26 -10.61 8.16
CA ALA A 82 6.00 -11.82 8.52
C ALA A 82 7.49 -11.67 8.20
N ILE A 83 7.82 -11.10 7.03
CA ILE A 83 9.21 -10.82 6.64
C ILE A 83 9.85 -9.82 7.60
N PHE A 84 9.18 -8.72 7.93
CA PHE A 84 9.70 -7.71 8.84
C PHE A 84 9.90 -8.25 10.26
N LEU A 85 9.00 -9.11 10.73
CA LEU A 85 9.16 -9.75 12.01
C LEU A 85 10.40 -10.66 12.03
N SER A 86 10.63 -11.40 10.96
CA SER A 86 11.82 -12.24 10.79
C SER A 86 13.10 -11.40 10.77
N VAL A 87 13.12 -10.32 10.02
CA VAL A 87 14.24 -9.37 9.97
C VAL A 87 14.50 -8.76 11.34
N TYR A 88 13.47 -8.31 12.03
CA TYR A 88 13.58 -7.73 13.35
C TYR A 88 14.18 -8.73 14.37
N ARG A 89 13.75 -9.98 14.32
CA ARG A 89 14.30 -11.03 15.20
C ARG A 89 15.76 -11.29 14.94
N ASN A 90 16.21 -11.19 13.69
CA ASN A 90 17.61 -11.47 13.32
C ASN A 90 18.54 -10.28 13.55
N PHE A 91 18.07 -9.06 13.31
CA PHE A 91 18.90 -7.85 13.32
C PHE A 91 18.54 -6.85 14.43
N GLY A 92 17.41 -7.04 15.11
CA GLY A 92 16.96 -6.15 16.19
C GLY A 92 16.36 -4.83 15.71
N GLU A 93 16.28 -4.59 14.41
CA GLU A 93 15.67 -3.38 13.85
C GLU A 93 15.15 -3.60 12.42
N ILE A 94 14.31 -2.66 11.96
CA ILE A 94 13.70 -2.69 10.64
C ILE A 94 13.93 -1.38 9.85
N THR A 95 14.92 -0.60 10.23
CA THR A 95 15.37 0.57 9.46
C THR A 95 16.17 0.10 8.27
N VAL A 96 15.70 0.41 7.06
CA VAL A 96 16.25 -0.14 5.80
C VAL A 96 17.74 0.12 5.65
N SER A 97 18.20 1.34 5.89
CA SER A 97 19.62 1.70 5.79
C SER A 97 20.50 0.92 6.76
N ASN A 98 20.04 0.73 7.99
CA ASN A 98 20.79 0.03 9.03
C ASN A 98 20.84 -1.49 8.80
N ILE A 99 19.81 -2.08 8.25
CA ILE A 99 19.78 -3.50 7.90
C ILE A 99 20.91 -3.84 6.90
N PHE A 100 21.13 -3.00 5.90
CA PHE A 100 22.21 -3.19 4.94
C PHE A 100 23.58 -3.11 5.60
N THR A 101 23.79 -2.15 6.49
CA THR A 101 25.05 -2.02 7.25
C THR A 101 25.33 -3.23 8.14
N LEU A 102 24.33 -3.73 8.87
CA LEU A 102 24.45 -4.92 9.70
C LEU A 102 24.81 -6.16 8.89
N LYS A 103 24.20 -6.31 7.72
CA LYS A 103 24.48 -7.42 6.80
C LYS A 103 25.91 -7.38 6.27
N GLU A 104 26.42 -6.20 5.95
CA GLU A 104 27.81 -6.01 5.54
C GLU A 104 28.78 -6.37 6.66
N GLN A 105 28.50 -5.99 7.89
CA GLN A 105 29.32 -6.35 9.06
C GLN A 105 29.33 -7.85 9.31
N GLU A 106 28.18 -8.52 9.19
CA GLU A 106 28.09 -9.97 9.34
C GLU A 106 28.90 -10.69 8.25
N ALA A 107 28.84 -10.21 7.01
CA ALA A 107 29.62 -10.79 5.91
C ALA A 107 31.13 -10.55 6.04
N ALA A 108 31.56 -9.51 6.75
CA ALA A 108 32.97 -9.18 7.01
C ALA A 108 33.60 -10.00 8.14
N ASN A 109 32.80 -10.60 9.00
CA ASN A 109 33.22 -11.47 10.10
C ASN A 109 33.19 -12.94 9.69
#